data_a5ec1721c47793982f95819ca07cf33d
#
_entry.id   a5ec1721c47793982f95819ca07cf33d
#
_cell.length_a   1.000
_cell.length_b   1.000
_cell.length_c   1.000
_cell.angle_alpha   90.00
_cell.angle_beta   90.00
_cell.angle_gamma   90.00
#
_symmetry.space_group_name_H-M   'P 1'
#
loop_
_entity.id
_entity.type
_entity.pdbx_description
1 polymer ?
#
loop_
_entity_poly.entity_id
_entity_poly.type
_entity_poly.pdbx_seq_one_letter_code
_entity_poly.pdbx_strand_id
1 'polypeptide(L)'
;MASPATNIRNFSIIAHIDHGKSTLADRILEITGAVDARDHRPQLLDSMELERERGITIKAQAVRVEYRARDGRLYRLDLIDTPGHVDFTYEVSRSLAACDGALLLVDASQGVEAQTVANTYLAVDSGLELIPAMNKLDLPGAEPERVAGEISELLGEDPDSVIRISAKTGDGVEDLLEAIVARVPPPEGDPDAPARALIFDSEFDQYRGVVAYVRVVDGTLTNGDAILAMQAGTHAEIDEIGFFGPQMTPVDALNAGEVGYVITGVKDVSQLRVGDTLTTRAGAASEPLPGYREIGRASCRERV
;
A
#
# COMPACT_ATOMS: atom_id res chain seq x y z
N MET A 1 14.23 -22.60 -9.53
CA MET A 1 14.42 -21.49 -8.57
C MET A 1 13.05 -20.85 -8.40
N ALA A 2 12.59 -20.59 -7.18
CA ALA A 2 11.34 -19.87 -6.98
C ALA A 2 11.45 -18.48 -7.62
N SER A 3 10.40 -18.02 -8.30
CA SER A 3 10.35 -16.65 -8.84
C SER A 3 10.65 -15.66 -7.71
N PRO A 4 11.45 -14.63 -7.89
CA PRO A 4 11.74 -13.66 -6.84
C PRO A 4 10.47 -12.99 -6.25
N ALA A 5 9.38 -12.97 -7.02
CA ALA A 5 8.08 -12.46 -6.57
C ALA A 5 7.38 -13.32 -5.50
N THR A 6 7.71 -14.61 -5.35
CA THR A 6 7.02 -15.50 -4.39
C THR A 6 7.16 -15.07 -2.93
N ASN A 7 8.19 -14.33 -2.58
CA ASN A 7 8.44 -13.84 -1.22
C ASN A 7 8.04 -12.37 -1.03
N ILE A 8 7.34 -11.76 -1.99
CA ILE A 8 6.83 -10.39 -1.87
C ILE A 8 5.39 -10.43 -1.35
N ARG A 9 5.03 -9.47 -0.49
CA ARG A 9 3.66 -9.23 -0.02
C ARG A 9 3.39 -7.74 -0.05
N ASN A 10 2.51 -7.32 -0.96
CA ASN A 10 2.07 -5.93 -1.07
C ASN A 10 0.73 -5.79 -0.34
N PHE A 11 0.69 -5.03 0.73
CA PHE A 11 -0.52 -4.88 1.52
C PHE A 11 -0.71 -3.47 2.05
N SER A 12 -1.95 -3.14 2.39
CA SER A 12 -2.32 -1.89 3.03
C SER A 12 -2.98 -2.13 4.39
N ILE A 13 -3.03 -1.09 5.22
CA ILE A 13 -3.79 -1.10 6.48
C ILE A 13 -5.03 -0.23 6.32
N ILE A 14 -6.19 -0.86 6.41
CA ILE A 14 -7.50 -0.21 6.44
C ILE A 14 -7.93 -0.05 7.90
N ALA A 15 -8.15 1.17 8.33
CA ALA A 15 -8.57 1.46 9.69
C ALA A 15 -9.42 2.72 9.75
N HIS A 16 -10.29 2.82 10.74
CA HIS A 16 -10.91 4.09 11.11
C HIS A 16 -9.88 5.01 11.78
N ILE A 17 -10.20 6.30 11.85
CA ILE A 17 -9.39 7.29 12.58
C ILE A 17 -9.23 6.81 14.03
N ASP A 18 -8.05 6.96 14.59
CA ASP A 18 -7.70 6.57 15.97
C ASP A 18 -7.77 5.06 16.29
N HIS A 19 -8.01 4.16 15.33
CA HIS A 19 -7.94 2.71 15.56
C HIS A 19 -6.50 2.20 15.71
N GLY A 20 -5.49 3.05 15.51
CA GLY A 20 -4.08 2.76 15.77
C GLY A 20 -3.29 2.31 14.54
N LYS A 21 -3.70 2.74 13.34
CA LYS A 21 -3.02 2.44 12.06
C LYS A 21 -1.55 2.86 12.09
N SER A 22 -1.24 4.13 12.35
CA SER A 22 0.14 4.64 12.39
C SER A 22 0.96 3.98 13.51
N THR A 23 0.34 3.69 14.67
CA THR A 23 1.00 2.96 15.75
C THR A 23 1.37 1.53 15.34
N LEU A 24 0.50 0.86 14.58
CA LEU A 24 0.78 -0.49 14.07
C LEU A 24 1.88 -0.45 13.01
N ALA A 25 1.85 0.52 12.10
CA ALA A 25 2.88 0.71 11.10
C ALA A 25 4.26 0.94 11.75
N ASP A 26 4.34 1.82 12.74
CA ASP A 26 5.56 2.05 13.53
C ASP A 26 6.05 0.76 14.21
N ARG A 27 5.13 -0.03 14.78
CA ARG A 27 5.47 -1.30 15.43
C ARG A 27 6.00 -2.34 14.43
N ILE A 28 5.43 -2.40 13.23
CA ILE A 28 5.93 -3.27 12.14
C ILE A 28 7.36 -2.86 11.77
N LEU A 29 7.63 -1.57 11.60
CA LEU A 29 8.98 -1.06 11.31
C LEU A 29 10.00 -1.40 12.40
N GLU A 30 9.58 -1.35 13.66
CA GLU A 30 10.42 -1.71 14.81
C GLU A 30 10.72 -3.22 14.85
N ILE A 31 9.70 -4.08 14.76
CA ILE A 31 9.86 -5.55 14.82
C ILE A 31 10.70 -6.05 13.65
N THR A 32 10.56 -5.48 12.48
CA THR A 32 11.34 -5.86 11.29
C THR A 32 12.76 -5.27 11.29
N GLY A 33 13.08 -4.38 12.23
CA GLY A 33 14.38 -3.73 12.32
C GLY A 33 14.64 -2.75 11.17
N ALA A 34 13.60 -2.30 10.48
CA ALA A 34 13.72 -1.31 9.41
C ALA A 34 14.15 0.07 9.94
N VAL A 35 13.88 0.34 11.21
CA VAL A 35 14.27 1.56 11.91
C VAL A 35 15.00 1.20 13.20
N ASP A 36 16.17 1.82 13.40
CA ASP A 36 16.91 1.66 14.66
C ASP A 36 16.09 2.22 15.84
N ALA A 37 16.07 1.48 16.96
CA ALA A 37 15.38 1.89 18.19
C ALA A 37 15.81 3.29 18.71
N ARG A 38 16.96 3.81 18.25
CA ARG A 38 17.47 5.16 18.60
C ARG A 38 16.86 6.26 17.74
N ASP A 39 16.43 5.92 16.52
CA ASP A 39 15.84 6.87 15.56
C ASP A 39 14.31 6.79 15.53
N HIS A 40 13.74 5.97 16.41
CA HIS A 40 12.30 5.80 16.52
C HIS A 40 11.62 7.12 16.93
N ARG A 41 10.84 7.67 16.01
CA ARG A 41 9.92 8.78 16.27
C ARG A 41 8.50 8.28 16.07
N PRO A 42 7.55 8.66 16.93
CA PRO A 42 6.15 8.31 16.71
C PRO A 42 5.66 8.83 15.35
N GLN A 43 4.82 8.04 14.68
CA GLN A 43 4.23 8.36 13.37
C GLN A 43 5.30 8.60 12.29
N LEU A 44 6.19 7.62 12.13
CA LEU A 44 7.34 7.73 11.24
C LEU A 44 6.92 7.86 9.77
N LEU A 45 5.82 7.22 9.39
CA LEU A 45 5.26 7.27 8.04
C LEU A 45 4.46 8.56 7.79
N ASP A 46 3.96 9.24 8.84
CA ASP A 46 3.27 10.51 8.70
C ASP A 46 4.29 11.64 8.49
N SER A 47 4.63 11.93 7.22
CA SER A 47 5.71 12.86 6.85
C SER A 47 5.35 14.33 7.02
N MET A 48 4.05 14.68 6.94
CA MET A 48 3.55 16.05 7.02
C MET A 48 3.32 16.47 8.47
N GLU A 49 3.65 17.73 8.80
CA GLU A 49 3.34 18.29 10.13
C GLU A 49 1.85 18.22 10.46
N LEU A 50 0.99 18.44 9.45
CA LEU A 50 -0.46 18.40 9.60
C LEU A 50 -0.97 16.98 9.90
N GLU A 51 -0.35 15.95 9.33
CA GLU A 51 -0.66 14.54 9.64
C GLU A 51 -0.37 14.22 11.10
N ARG A 52 0.80 14.63 11.59
CA ARG A 52 1.22 14.43 12.98
C ARG A 52 0.39 15.24 13.97
N GLU A 53 0.03 16.48 13.62
CA GLU A 53 -0.79 17.33 14.49
C GLU A 53 -2.21 16.79 14.64
N ARG A 54 -2.78 16.22 13.59
CA ARG A 54 -4.16 15.71 13.55
C ARG A 54 -4.28 14.21 13.77
N GLY A 55 -3.18 13.46 13.78
CA GLY A 55 -3.18 12.00 13.89
C GLY A 55 -3.84 11.28 12.72
N ILE A 56 -3.84 11.89 11.53
CA ILE A 56 -4.45 11.31 10.33
C ILE A 56 -3.43 11.23 9.19
N THR A 57 -3.42 10.14 8.45
CA THR A 57 -2.67 10.03 7.20
C THR A 57 -3.45 10.73 6.09
N ILE A 58 -2.82 11.67 5.41
CA ILE A 58 -3.42 12.44 4.31
C ILE A 58 -2.91 11.90 2.98
N LYS A 59 -1.62 11.54 2.91
CA LYS A 59 -0.96 11.08 1.70
C LYS A 59 -0.57 9.61 1.83
N ALA A 60 -0.79 8.84 0.77
CA ALA A 60 -0.31 7.47 0.71
C ALA A 60 1.22 7.45 0.79
N GLN A 61 1.75 6.57 1.62
CA GLN A 61 3.18 6.31 1.71
C GLN A 61 3.43 4.82 1.56
N ALA A 62 4.50 4.47 0.87
CA ALA A 62 4.93 3.09 0.77
C ALA A 62 6.20 2.89 1.59
N VAL A 63 6.33 1.76 2.23
CA VAL A 63 7.56 1.37 2.91
C VAL A 63 7.83 -0.12 2.72
N ARG A 64 9.03 -0.43 2.31
CA ARG A 64 9.52 -1.80 2.16
C ARG A 64 10.25 -2.21 3.43
N VAL A 65 9.88 -3.37 3.96
CA VAL A 65 10.57 -4.00 5.10
C VAL A 65 10.90 -5.45 4.79
N GLU A 66 11.92 -5.98 5.42
CA GLU A 66 12.28 -7.39 5.35
C GLU A 66 11.84 -8.09 6.63
N TYR A 67 11.11 -9.18 6.50
CA TYR A 67 10.63 -9.98 7.61
C TYR A 67 11.08 -11.43 7.47
N ARG A 68 11.74 -11.96 8.50
CA ARG A 68 12.09 -13.38 8.57
C ARG A 68 10.98 -14.16 9.27
N ALA A 69 10.17 -14.84 8.48
CA ALA A 69 9.04 -15.62 8.99
C ALA A 69 9.47 -16.87 9.73
N ARG A 70 8.53 -17.46 10.45
CA ARG A 70 8.74 -18.70 11.25
C ARG A 70 9.12 -19.91 10.38
N ASP A 71 8.81 -19.88 9.09
CA ASP A 71 9.25 -20.88 8.10
C ASP A 71 10.74 -20.78 7.75
N GLY A 72 11.45 -19.78 8.29
CA GLY A 72 12.86 -19.49 8.10
C GLY A 72 13.17 -18.69 6.83
N ARG A 73 12.17 -18.39 5.98
CA ARG A 73 12.36 -17.61 4.77
C ARG A 73 12.35 -16.12 5.08
N LEU A 74 13.05 -15.37 4.23
CA LEU A 74 13.02 -13.92 4.24
C LEU A 74 11.93 -13.46 3.27
N TYR A 75 10.97 -12.70 3.77
CA TYR A 75 9.91 -12.08 2.99
C TYR A 75 10.15 -10.59 2.88
N ARG A 76 9.77 -10.03 1.76
CA ARG A 76 9.70 -8.60 1.51
C ARG A 76 8.26 -8.18 1.66
N LEU A 77 8.02 -7.29 2.60
CA LEU A 77 6.70 -6.75 2.89
C LEU A 77 6.69 -5.29 2.43
N ASP A 78 5.91 -4.99 1.41
CA ASP A 78 5.69 -3.62 0.93
C ASP A 78 4.36 -3.13 1.55
N LEU A 79 4.47 -2.34 2.63
CA LEU A 79 3.33 -1.70 3.27
C LEU A 79 3.01 -0.40 2.54
N ILE A 80 1.78 -0.29 2.03
CA ILE A 80 1.26 0.93 1.41
C ILE A 80 0.27 1.55 2.39
N ASP A 81 0.72 2.58 3.09
CA ASP A 81 -0.10 3.29 4.06
C ASP A 81 -1.14 4.16 3.36
N THR A 82 -2.41 4.02 3.73
CA THR A 82 -3.54 4.69 3.07
C THR A 82 -4.22 5.66 4.02
N PRO A 83 -4.77 6.79 3.52
CA PRO A 83 -5.63 7.64 4.32
C PRO A 83 -6.81 6.85 4.90
N GLY A 84 -7.14 7.10 6.17
CA GLY A 84 -8.29 6.45 6.83
C GLY A 84 -9.63 7.19 6.65
N HIS A 85 -9.61 8.47 6.21
CA HIS A 85 -10.78 9.33 6.17
C HIS A 85 -11.59 9.17 4.87
N VAL A 86 -12.93 9.21 4.98
CA VAL A 86 -13.84 9.05 3.82
C VAL A 86 -13.67 10.12 2.74
N ASP A 87 -13.19 11.31 3.08
CA ASP A 87 -12.92 12.37 2.11
C ASP A 87 -11.79 11.99 1.13
N PHE A 88 -10.96 11.02 1.48
CA PHE A 88 -9.84 10.52 0.68
C PHE A 88 -10.13 9.16 0.01
N THR A 89 -11.40 8.85 -0.24
CA THR A 89 -11.81 7.56 -0.86
C THR A 89 -11.08 7.29 -2.18
N TYR A 90 -10.79 8.35 -2.94
CA TYR A 90 -10.08 8.23 -4.21
C TYR A 90 -8.60 7.83 -4.01
N GLU A 91 -7.92 8.42 -3.03
CA GLU A 91 -6.55 8.09 -2.64
C GLU A 91 -6.47 6.67 -2.10
N VAL A 92 -7.43 6.26 -1.28
CA VAL A 92 -7.56 4.89 -0.77
C VAL A 92 -7.67 3.90 -1.93
N SER A 93 -8.60 4.12 -2.86
CA SER A 93 -8.81 3.24 -4.01
C SER A 93 -7.54 3.09 -4.88
N ARG A 94 -6.76 4.15 -5.04
CA ARG A 94 -5.48 4.12 -5.78
C ARG A 94 -4.43 3.25 -5.10
N SER A 95 -4.26 3.45 -3.81
CA SER A 95 -3.28 2.70 -3.02
C SER A 95 -3.64 1.22 -2.96
N LEU A 96 -4.94 0.89 -2.82
CA LEU A 96 -5.41 -0.49 -2.82
C LEU A 96 -5.12 -1.21 -4.14
N ALA A 97 -5.15 -0.53 -5.28
CA ALA A 97 -4.81 -1.16 -6.57
C ALA A 97 -3.32 -1.55 -6.68
N ALA A 98 -2.47 -1.03 -5.81
CA ALA A 98 -1.07 -1.44 -5.73
C ALA A 98 -0.84 -2.59 -4.73
N CYS A 99 -1.91 -3.09 -4.07
CA CYS A 99 -1.85 -4.13 -3.05
C CYS A 99 -2.38 -5.47 -3.58
N ASP A 100 -1.98 -6.55 -2.89
CA ASP A 100 -2.49 -7.91 -3.08
C ASP A 100 -3.32 -8.35 -1.87
N GLY A 101 -3.22 -7.63 -0.74
CA GLY A 101 -4.01 -7.83 0.46
C GLY A 101 -4.23 -6.55 1.25
N ALA A 102 -5.16 -6.60 2.19
CA ALA A 102 -5.41 -5.50 3.10
C ALA A 102 -5.66 -6.02 4.52
N LEU A 103 -5.04 -5.35 5.48
CA LEU A 103 -5.24 -5.57 6.89
C LEU A 103 -6.40 -4.70 7.37
N LEU A 104 -7.49 -5.33 7.80
CA LEU A 104 -8.63 -4.64 8.42
C LEU A 104 -8.39 -4.49 9.92
N LEU A 105 -8.06 -3.28 10.36
CA LEU A 105 -7.73 -2.98 11.75
C LEU A 105 -8.90 -2.30 12.47
N VAL A 106 -9.41 -2.92 13.53
CA VAL A 106 -10.53 -2.44 14.32
C VAL A 106 -10.11 -2.26 15.78
N ASP A 107 -10.52 -1.15 16.41
CA ASP A 107 -10.31 -0.92 17.83
C ASP A 107 -11.24 -1.80 18.66
N ALA A 108 -10.68 -2.59 19.58
CA ALA A 108 -11.42 -3.51 20.46
C ALA A 108 -12.39 -2.81 21.43
N SER A 109 -12.28 -1.51 21.63
CA SER A 109 -13.19 -0.74 22.49
C SER A 109 -14.31 -0.06 21.71
N GLN A 110 -14.04 0.35 20.46
CA GLN A 110 -14.99 1.10 19.62
C GLN A 110 -15.82 0.16 18.73
N GLY A 111 -15.19 -0.85 18.15
CA GLY A 111 -15.82 -1.76 17.19
C GLY A 111 -15.78 -1.26 15.76
N VAL A 112 -16.64 -1.82 14.91
CA VAL A 112 -16.71 -1.51 13.48
C VAL A 112 -17.42 -0.18 13.24
N GLU A 113 -16.72 0.76 12.63
CA GLU A 113 -17.22 2.10 12.30
C GLU A 113 -17.57 2.23 10.80
N ALA A 114 -18.37 3.23 10.44
CA ALA A 114 -18.85 3.42 9.06
C ALA A 114 -17.72 3.55 8.01
N GLN A 115 -16.61 4.18 8.38
CA GLN A 115 -15.43 4.29 7.50
C GLN A 115 -14.75 2.94 7.29
N THR A 116 -14.70 2.11 8.33
CA THR A 116 -14.19 0.74 8.24
C THR A 116 -14.99 -0.05 7.21
N VAL A 117 -16.32 0.01 7.29
CA VAL A 117 -17.23 -0.67 6.35
C VAL A 117 -16.98 -0.18 4.91
N ALA A 118 -16.96 1.14 4.69
CA ALA A 118 -16.77 1.71 3.36
C ALA A 118 -15.43 1.29 2.73
N ASN A 119 -14.34 1.36 3.49
CA ASN A 119 -13.02 0.97 3.00
C ASN A 119 -12.89 -0.54 2.81
N THR A 120 -13.59 -1.35 3.62
CA THR A 120 -13.66 -2.81 3.43
C THR A 120 -14.29 -3.16 2.09
N TYR A 121 -15.40 -2.51 1.73
CA TYR A 121 -16.02 -2.72 0.41
C TYR A 121 -15.08 -2.34 -0.74
N LEU A 122 -14.33 -1.24 -0.63
CA LEU A 122 -13.34 -0.86 -1.64
C LEU A 122 -12.25 -1.92 -1.81
N ALA A 123 -11.80 -2.53 -0.72
CA ALA A 123 -10.81 -3.60 -0.76
C ALA A 123 -11.38 -4.88 -1.39
N VAL A 124 -12.62 -5.26 -1.05
CA VAL A 124 -13.32 -6.40 -1.66
C VAL A 124 -13.53 -6.17 -3.15
N ASP A 125 -13.99 -5.00 -3.55
CA ASP A 125 -14.19 -4.63 -4.96
C ASP A 125 -12.88 -4.62 -5.75
N SER A 126 -11.75 -4.39 -5.08
CA SER A 126 -10.40 -4.47 -5.64
C SER A 126 -9.85 -5.90 -5.68
N GLY A 127 -10.57 -6.89 -5.16
CA GLY A 127 -10.18 -8.30 -5.15
C GLY A 127 -9.06 -8.63 -4.15
N LEU A 128 -8.87 -7.83 -3.11
CA LEU A 128 -7.82 -8.02 -2.12
C LEU A 128 -8.16 -9.10 -1.10
N GLU A 129 -7.15 -9.88 -0.70
CA GLU A 129 -7.27 -10.75 0.49
C GLU A 129 -7.36 -9.89 1.75
N LEU A 130 -8.40 -10.10 2.56
CA LEU A 130 -8.61 -9.36 3.80
C LEU A 130 -8.12 -10.16 5.01
N ILE A 131 -7.34 -9.49 5.87
CA ILE A 131 -6.87 -10.07 7.13
C ILE A 131 -7.47 -9.24 8.27
N PRO A 132 -8.46 -9.79 9.02
CA PRO A 132 -9.04 -9.08 10.14
C PRO A 132 -8.12 -9.07 11.36
N ALA A 133 -7.94 -7.90 11.95
CA ALA A 133 -7.21 -7.71 13.19
C ALA A 133 -7.92 -6.74 14.13
N MET A 134 -7.89 -7.08 15.42
CA MET A 134 -8.47 -6.28 16.50
C MET A 134 -7.35 -5.72 17.35
N ASN A 135 -7.30 -4.40 17.48
CA ASN A 135 -6.26 -3.65 18.18
C ASN A 135 -6.70 -3.12 19.54
N LYS A 136 -5.74 -2.66 20.31
CA LYS A 136 -5.90 -2.01 21.63
C LYS A 136 -6.46 -2.93 22.71
N LEU A 137 -6.10 -4.20 22.68
CA LEU A 137 -6.47 -5.17 23.74
C LEU A 137 -5.88 -4.83 25.12
N ASP A 138 -4.90 -3.94 25.17
CA ASP A 138 -4.33 -3.39 26.41
C ASP A 138 -5.25 -2.41 27.15
N LEU A 139 -6.33 -1.95 26.51
CA LEU A 139 -7.25 -1.01 27.13
C LEU A 139 -8.28 -1.71 28.04
N PRO A 140 -8.60 -1.13 29.23
CA PRO A 140 -9.58 -1.72 30.14
C PRO A 140 -11.01 -1.79 29.57
N GLY A 141 -11.30 -1.01 28.54
CA GLY A 141 -12.61 -0.96 27.86
C GLY A 141 -12.68 -1.85 26.63
N ALA A 142 -11.69 -2.71 26.37
CA ALA A 142 -11.71 -3.63 25.24
C ALA A 142 -12.81 -4.69 25.42
N GLU A 143 -13.59 -4.93 24.36
CA GLU A 143 -14.67 -5.92 24.30
C GLU A 143 -14.42 -6.92 23.14
N PRO A 144 -13.39 -7.77 23.25
CA PRO A 144 -12.89 -8.56 22.12
C PRO A 144 -13.94 -9.49 21.52
N GLU A 145 -14.79 -10.11 22.31
CA GLU A 145 -15.81 -11.05 21.80
C GLU A 145 -16.91 -10.32 21.00
N ARG A 146 -17.34 -9.16 21.47
CA ARG A 146 -18.30 -8.33 20.73
C ARG A 146 -17.73 -7.87 19.39
N VAL A 147 -16.52 -7.31 19.42
CA VAL A 147 -15.88 -6.75 18.22
C VAL A 147 -15.50 -7.84 17.23
N ALA A 148 -15.06 -9.04 17.68
CA ALA A 148 -14.85 -10.17 16.80
C ALA A 148 -16.14 -10.58 16.09
N GLY A 149 -17.28 -10.57 16.78
CA GLY A 149 -18.60 -10.80 16.19
C GLY A 149 -18.97 -9.76 15.11
N GLU A 150 -18.75 -8.48 15.36
CA GLU A 150 -19.01 -7.40 14.38
C GLU A 150 -18.14 -7.54 13.13
N ILE A 151 -16.84 -7.87 13.28
CA ILE A 151 -15.92 -8.11 12.17
C ILE A 151 -16.36 -9.35 11.38
N SER A 152 -16.74 -10.41 12.08
CA SER A 152 -17.26 -11.64 11.49
C SER A 152 -18.51 -11.41 10.65
N GLU A 153 -19.46 -10.60 11.14
CA GLU A 153 -20.67 -10.24 10.39
C GLU A 153 -20.31 -9.43 9.13
N LEU A 154 -19.31 -8.53 9.21
CA LEU A 154 -18.88 -7.71 8.08
C LEU A 154 -18.21 -8.53 6.97
N LEU A 155 -17.36 -9.50 7.34
CA LEU A 155 -16.55 -10.26 6.39
C LEU A 155 -17.17 -11.61 6.02
N GLY A 156 -18.08 -12.14 6.81
CA GLY A 156 -18.60 -13.50 6.66
C GLY A 156 -17.59 -14.59 7.08
N GLU A 157 -16.60 -14.25 7.89
CA GLU A 157 -15.57 -15.17 8.41
C GLU A 157 -15.89 -15.61 9.85
N ASP A 158 -15.16 -16.64 10.33
CA ASP A 158 -15.28 -17.11 11.73
C ASP A 158 -14.72 -16.03 12.68
N PRO A 159 -15.39 -15.67 13.80
CA PRO A 159 -14.87 -14.76 14.80
C PRO A 159 -13.49 -15.15 15.35
N ASP A 160 -13.17 -16.44 15.38
CA ASP A 160 -11.87 -16.95 15.81
C ASP A 160 -10.74 -16.66 14.80
N SER A 161 -11.07 -16.27 13.56
CA SER A 161 -10.09 -15.85 12.55
C SER A 161 -9.52 -14.45 12.82
N VAL A 162 -10.17 -13.67 13.68
CA VAL A 162 -9.77 -12.28 13.98
C VAL A 162 -8.52 -12.27 14.85
N ILE A 163 -7.43 -11.71 14.32
CA ILE A 163 -6.15 -11.65 15.03
C ILE A 163 -6.22 -10.57 16.11
N ARG A 164 -5.84 -10.96 17.32
CA ARG A 164 -5.92 -10.11 18.51
C ARG A 164 -4.56 -9.48 18.80
N ILE A 165 -4.48 -8.15 18.77
CA ILE A 165 -3.21 -7.42 18.94
C ILE A 165 -3.31 -6.24 19.89
N SER A 166 -2.15 -5.79 20.35
CA SER A 166 -1.92 -4.44 20.84
C SER A 166 -0.72 -3.85 20.13
N ALA A 167 -0.95 -2.95 19.20
CA ALA A 167 0.13 -2.25 18.50
C ALA A 167 1.04 -1.47 19.45
N LYS A 168 0.48 -0.98 20.56
CA LYS A 168 1.20 -0.23 21.60
C LYS A 168 2.20 -1.10 22.35
N THR A 169 1.80 -2.30 22.80
CA THR A 169 2.67 -3.20 23.56
C THR A 169 3.48 -4.14 22.66
N GLY A 170 3.02 -4.37 21.43
CA GLY A 170 3.60 -5.32 20.49
C GLY A 170 2.98 -6.71 20.55
N ASP A 171 2.07 -6.96 21.52
CA ASP A 171 1.45 -8.26 21.69
C ASP A 171 0.65 -8.65 20.43
N GLY A 172 0.84 -9.87 19.94
CA GLY A 172 0.15 -10.44 18.79
C GLY A 172 0.60 -9.89 17.42
N VAL A 173 1.50 -8.90 17.36
CA VAL A 173 1.92 -8.29 16.08
C VAL A 173 2.77 -9.24 15.25
N GLU A 174 3.58 -10.11 15.88
CA GLU A 174 4.30 -11.16 15.15
C GLU A 174 3.35 -12.18 14.52
N ASP A 175 2.27 -12.57 15.21
CA ASP A 175 1.25 -13.45 14.66
C ASP A 175 0.52 -12.81 13.48
N LEU A 176 0.32 -11.49 13.53
CA LEU A 176 -0.22 -10.72 12.44
C LEU A 176 0.72 -10.73 11.22
N LEU A 177 2.02 -10.56 11.41
CA LEU A 177 3.01 -10.63 10.32
C LEU A 177 3.05 -12.04 9.70
N GLU A 178 2.96 -13.10 10.51
CA GLU A 178 2.85 -14.47 10.00
C GLU A 178 1.56 -14.68 9.18
N ALA A 179 0.45 -14.11 9.61
CA ALA A 179 -0.81 -14.17 8.85
C ALA A 179 -0.71 -13.41 7.51
N ILE A 180 -0.05 -12.25 7.48
CA ILE A 180 0.22 -11.52 6.24
C ILE A 180 1.04 -12.39 5.28
N VAL A 181 2.12 -13.01 5.76
CA VAL A 181 2.96 -13.91 4.95
C VAL A 181 2.18 -15.10 4.41
N ALA A 182 1.28 -15.68 5.24
CA ALA A 182 0.54 -16.88 4.90
C ALA A 182 -0.68 -16.63 3.99
N ARG A 183 -1.42 -15.54 4.22
CA ARG A 183 -2.72 -15.27 3.57
C ARG A 183 -2.60 -14.34 2.38
N VAL A 184 -1.81 -13.26 2.45
CA VAL A 184 -1.65 -12.37 1.29
C VAL A 184 -0.97 -13.13 0.16
N PRO A 185 -1.58 -13.22 -1.04
CA PRO A 185 -0.95 -13.90 -2.15
C PRO A 185 0.32 -13.15 -2.61
N PRO A 186 1.30 -13.84 -3.18
CA PRO A 186 2.38 -13.18 -3.88
C PRO A 186 1.83 -12.42 -5.08
N PRO A 187 2.46 -11.30 -5.47
CA PRO A 187 2.03 -10.54 -6.64
C PRO A 187 2.06 -11.40 -7.90
N GLU A 188 0.98 -11.29 -8.68
CA GLU A 188 0.88 -11.91 -9.99
C GLU A 188 1.59 -11.04 -11.04
N GLY A 189 2.15 -11.65 -12.06
CA GLY A 189 2.79 -10.99 -13.19
C GLY A 189 3.81 -11.87 -13.88
N ASP A 190 4.13 -11.53 -15.12
CA ASP A 190 5.11 -12.25 -15.94
C ASP A 190 6.42 -11.45 -15.99
N PRO A 191 7.52 -11.93 -15.37
CA PRO A 191 8.80 -11.23 -15.36
C PRO A 191 9.47 -11.17 -16.74
N ASP A 192 9.08 -12.03 -17.68
CA ASP A 192 9.64 -12.09 -19.03
C ASP A 192 8.79 -11.32 -20.06
N ALA A 193 7.63 -10.81 -19.67
CA ALA A 193 6.78 -9.99 -20.53
C ALA A 193 7.31 -8.55 -20.68
N PRO A 194 6.80 -7.79 -21.68
CA PRO A 194 7.03 -6.35 -21.75
C PRO A 194 6.68 -5.64 -20.46
N ALA A 195 7.54 -4.72 -20.01
CA ALA A 195 7.34 -4.02 -18.74
C ALA A 195 6.03 -3.25 -18.73
N ARG A 196 5.25 -3.45 -17.67
CA ARG A 196 4.05 -2.67 -17.33
C ARG A 196 4.06 -2.31 -15.87
N ALA A 197 4.09 -1.02 -15.57
CA ALA A 197 4.02 -0.53 -14.20
C ALA A 197 2.84 0.45 -14.05
N LEU A 198 2.04 0.24 -13.02
CA LEU A 198 0.92 1.12 -12.67
C LEU A 198 1.44 2.29 -11.84
N ILE A 199 1.14 3.52 -12.23
CA ILE A 199 1.35 4.71 -11.39
C ILE A 199 0.17 4.79 -10.42
N PHE A 200 0.38 4.52 -9.13
CA PHE A 200 -0.67 4.59 -8.13
C PHE A 200 -0.69 5.90 -7.33
N ASP A 201 0.45 6.62 -7.27
CA ASP A 201 0.54 7.98 -6.73
C ASP A 201 1.67 8.74 -7.40
N SER A 202 1.71 10.07 -7.21
CA SER A 202 2.79 10.91 -7.70
C SER A 202 3.00 12.15 -6.84
N GLU A 203 4.25 12.59 -6.75
CA GLU A 203 4.64 13.78 -6.00
C GLU A 203 5.52 14.68 -6.85
N PHE A 204 5.39 15.98 -6.66
CA PHE A 204 6.28 16.95 -7.27
C PHE A 204 7.37 17.37 -6.30
N ASP A 205 8.62 17.06 -6.64
CA ASP A 205 9.81 17.55 -5.97
C ASP A 205 10.41 18.72 -6.77
N GLN A 206 10.76 19.82 -6.10
CA GLN A 206 11.28 21.02 -6.76
C GLN A 206 12.61 20.79 -7.49
N TYR A 207 13.40 19.82 -7.06
CA TYR A 207 14.73 19.51 -7.60
C TYR A 207 14.70 18.33 -8.55
N ARG A 208 13.93 17.28 -8.25
CA ARG A 208 13.88 16.02 -8.99
C ARG A 208 12.76 15.97 -10.03
N GLY A 209 11.80 16.90 -9.96
CA GLY A 209 10.60 16.86 -10.80
C GLY A 209 9.53 15.91 -10.25
N VAL A 210 8.79 15.25 -11.13
CA VAL A 210 7.75 14.31 -10.72
C VAL A 210 8.38 13.00 -10.26
N VAL A 211 8.08 12.61 -9.02
CA VAL A 211 8.36 11.29 -8.46
C VAL A 211 7.08 10.47 -8.62
N ALA A 212 7.08 9.50 -9.52
CA ALA A 212 5.96 8.60 -9.73
C ALA A 212 6.10 7.37 -8.83
N TYR A 213 5.06 7.05 -8.06
CA TYR A 213 4.99 5.86 -7.24
C TYR A 213 4.38 4.74 -8.08
N VAL A 214 5.12 3.66 -8.24
CA VAL A 214 4.78 2.63 -9.22
C VAL A 214 4.73 1.24 -8.59
N ARG A 215 3.80 0.42 -9.09
CA ARG A 215 3.84 -1.03 -8.94
C ARG A 215 4.17 -1.64 -10.29
N VAL A 216 5.27 -2.34 -10.39
CA VAL A 216 5.61 -3.13 -11.59
C VAL A 216 4.76 -4.39 -11.57
N VAL A 217 3.90 -4.56 -12.58
CA VAL A 217 3.05 -5.74 -12.72
C VAL A 217 3.78 -6.79 -13.54
N ASP A 218 4.29 -6.41 -14.73
CA ASP A 218 5.03 -7.33 -15.60
C ASP A 218 6.39 -6.76 -15.97
N GLY A 219 7.30 -7.64 -16.32
CA GLY A 219 8.62 -7.31 -16.83
C GLY A 219 9.51 -6.64 -15.79
N THR A 220 10.39 -5.78 -16.28
CA THR A 220 11.38 -5.06 -15.47
C THR A 220 11.54 -3.64 -16.00
N LEU A 221 11.60 -2.66 -15.08
CA LEU A 221 12.03 -1.29 -15.35
C LEU A 221 13.44 -1.09 -14.81
N THR A 222 14.31 -0.51 -15.61
CA THR A 222 15.73 -0.32 -15.28
C THR A 222 16.09 1.17 -15.32
N ASN A 223 17.04 1.57 -14.52
CA ASN A 223 17.58 2.93 -14.56
C ASN A 223 18.16 3.21 -15.95
N GLY A 224 17.84 4.37 -16.54
CA GLY A 224 18.22 4.75 -17.91
C GLY A 224 17.27 4.24 -19.00
N ASP A 225 16.20 3.50 -18.66
CA ASP A 225 15.23 3.07 -19.66
C ASP A 225 14.46 4.28 -20.25
N ALA A 226 14.33 4.27 -21.56
CA ALA A 226 13.38 5.14 -22.24
C ALA A 226 11.96 4.57 -22.09
N ILE A 227 11.07 5.31 -21.44
CA ILE A 227 9.71 4.89 -21.12
C ILE A 227 8.65 5.68 -21.87
N LEU A 228 7.45 5.11 -21.88
CA LEU A 228 6.22 5.70 -22.38
C LEU A 228 5.13 5.60 -21.32
N ALA A 229 4.55 6.71 -20.91
CA ALA A 229 3.28 6.76 -20.19
C ALA A 229 2.15 6.58 -21.23
N MET A 230 1.50 5.43 -21.21
CA MET A 230 0.68 4.93 -22.33
C MET A 230 -0.57 5.77 -22.58
N GLN A 231 -1.22 6.29 -21.53
CA GLN A 231 -2.44 7.10 -21.65
C GLN A 231 -2.12 8.58 -21.89
N ALA A 232 -1.13 9.12 -21.20
CA ALA A 232 -0.70 10.51 -21.40
C ALA A 232 0.07 10.69 -22.71
N GLY A 233 0.63 9.61 -23.29
CA GLY A 233 1.48 9.68 -24.46
C GLY A 233 2.84 10.36 -24.20
N THR A 234 3.25 10.44 -22.95
CA THR A 234 4.48 11.11 -22.55
C THR A 234 5.67 10.18 -22.70
N HIS A 235 6.70 10.64 -23.38
CA HIS A 235 7.99 9.97 -23.49
C HIS A 235 8.96 10.60 -22.49
N ALA A 236 9.64 9.76 -21.72
CA ALA A 236 10.65 10.19 -20.76
C ALA A 236 11.79 9.14 -20.67
N GLU A 237 12.83 9.45 -19.93
CA GLU A 237 13.89 8.54 -19.54
C GLU A 237 13.88 8.42 -18.02
N ILE A 238 14.18 7.23 -17.50
CA ILE A 238 14.28 7.01 -16.05
C ILE A 238 15.64 7.54 -15.59
N ASP A 239 15.63 8.66 -14.86
CA ASP A 239 16.83 9.24 -14.25
C ASP A 239 17.24 8.51 -12.97
N GLU A 240 16.25 8.06 -12.20
CA GLU A 240 16.43 7.28 -10.97
C GLU A 240 15.24 6.36 -10.76
N ILE A 241 15.50 5.14 -10.29
CA ILE A 241 14.50 4.16 -9.88
C ILE A 241 14.89 3.60 -8.52
N GLY A 242 13.92 3.29 -7.67
CA GLY A 242 14.21 2.80 -6.33
C GLY A 242 12.98 2.33 -5.59
N PHE A 243 13.19 1.96 -4.33
CA PHE A 243 12.10 1.59 -3.42
C PHE A 243 12.04 2.54 -2.22
N PHE A 244 10.89 2.55 -1.57
CA PHE A 244 10.69 3.29 -0.33
C PHE A 244 11.07 2.40 0.86
N GLY A 245 12.20 2.72 1.52
CA GLY A 245 12.51 2.30 2.86
C GLY A 245 12.14 3.42 3.84
N PRO A 246 12.73 3.48 5.04
CA PRO A 246 12.68 4.68 5.88
C PRO A 246 13.18 5.93 5.15
N GLN A 247 14.02 5.71 4.14
CA GLN A 247 14.47 6.70 3.15
C GLN A 247 14.35 6.10 1.76
N MET A 248 14.17 6.98 0.75
CA MET A 248 14.22 6.55 -0.65
C MET A 248 15.57 5.91 -0.96
N THR A 249 15.55 4.69 -1.46
CA THR A 249 16.76 3.90 -1.74
C THR A 249 16.83 3.58 -3.22
N PRO A 250 17.77 4.18 -3.96
CA PRO A 250 17.97 3.88 -5.37
C PRO A 250 18.42 2.42 -5.59
N VAL A 251 17.95 1.83 -6.70
CA VAL A 251 18.35 0.51 -7.18
C VAL A 251 18.57 0.55 -8.68
N ASP A 252 19.15 -0.50 -9.24
CA ASP A 252 19.39 -0.60 -10.69
C ASP A 252 18.08 -0.90 -11.45
N ALA A 253 17.16 -1.66 -10.85
CA ALA A 253 15.93 -2.08 -11.48
C ALA A 253 14.81 -2.40 -10.47
N LEU A 254 13.55 -2.31 -10.92
CA LEU A 254 12.36 -2.86 -10.27
C LEU A 254 11.78 -3.98 -11.17
N ASN A 255 11.53 -5.12 -10.57
CA ASN A 255 11.02 -6.32 -11.24
C ASN A 255 9.51 -6.50 -11.02
N ALA A 256 8.89 -7.38 -11.80
CA ALA A 256 7.49 -7.76 -11.63
C ALA A 256 7.15 -8.09 -10.16
N GLY A 257 6.07 -7.50 -9.67
CA GLY A 257 5.59 -7.59 -8.30
C GLY A 257 6.15 -6.54 -7.34
N GLU A 258 7.17 -5.79 -7.71
CA GLU A 258 7.79 -4.80 -6.82
C GLU A 258 7.07 -3.45 -6.83
N VAL A 259 7.01 -2.84 -5.65
CA VAL A 259 6.56 -1.46 -5.43
C VAL A 259 7.78 -0.56 -5.24
N GLY A 260 7.75 0.62 -5.86
CA GLY A 260 8.83 1.57 -5.75
C GLY A 260 8.50 2.92 -6.38
N TYR A 261 9.53 3.67 -6.72
CA TYR A 261 9.40 4.97 -7.36
C TYR A 261 10.23 5.08 -8.64
N VAL A 262 9.80 5.97 -9.52
CA VAL A 262 10.49 6.35 -10.76
C VAL A 262 10.58 7.86 -10.82
N ILE A 263 11.77 8.40 -11.09
CA ILE A 263 12.05 9.80 -11.33
C ILE A 263 12.50 9.97 -12.76
N THR A 264 11.91 10.93 -13.48
CA THR A 264 12.13 11.10 -14.91
C THR A 264 12.51 12.52 -15.31
N GLY A 265 12.73 13.41 -14.35
CA GLY A 265 12.97 14.83 -14.63
C GLY A 265 11.78 15.59 -15.23
N VAL A 266 10.65 14.93 -15.50
CA VAL A 266 9.40 15.56 -15.94
C VAL A 266 8.91 16.52 -14.86
N LYS A 267 8.54 17.74 -15.25
CA LYS A 267 8.15 18.80 -14.31
C LYS A 267 6.64 19.02 -14.18
N ASP A 268 5.86 18.36 -14.99
CA ASP A 268 4.40 18.50 -15.01
C ASP A 268 3.75 17.16 -14.61
N VAL A 269 3.09 17.14 -13.46
CA VAL A 269 2.38 15.97 -12.93
C VAL A 269 1.34 15.44 -13.93
N SER A 270 0.76 16.30 -14.78
CA SER A 270 -0.20 15.88 -15.79
C SER A 270 0.39 14.95 -16.87
N GLN A 271 1.71 14.90 -16.99
CA GLN A 271 2.41 14.04 -17.93
C GLN A 271 2.69 12.63 -17.40
N LEU A 272 2.65 12.43 -16.07
CA LEU A 272 2.76 11.13 -15.40
C LEU A 272 1.56 10.98 -14.46
N ARG A 273 0.40 10.73 -15.05
CA ARG A 273 -0.88 10.72 -14.32
C ARG A 273 -1.01 9.46 -13.48
N VAL A 274 -1.61 9.61 -12.34
CA VAL A 274 -2.04 8.46 -11.52
C VAL A 274 -3.08 7.64 -12.30
N GLY A 275 -2.91 6.31 -12.28
CA GLY A 275 -3.69 5.37 -13.08
C GLY A 275 -3.13 5.11 -14.48
N ASP A 276 -2.09 5.84 -14.90
CA ASP A 276 -1.39 5.55 -16.16
C ASP A 276 -0.46 4.34 -16.03
N THR A 277 -0.15 3.75 -17.18
CA THR A 277 0.78 2.63 -17.29
C THR A 277 2.09 3.10 -17.88
N LEU A 278 3.19 2.83 -17.18
CA LEU A 278 4.53 2.98 -17.73
C LEU A 278 4.95 1.70 -18.42
N THR A 279 5.50 1.84 -19.63
CA THR A 279 6.13 0.75 -20.38
C THR A 279 7.45 1.19 -20.97
N THR A 280 8.36 0.27 -21.29
CA THR A 280 9.61 0.59 -21.95
C THR A 280 9.38 0.82 -23.44
N ARG A 281 10.07 1.78 -24.06
CA ARG A 281 9.95 2.04 -25.51
C ARG A 281 10.52 0.93 -26.38
N ALA A 282 11.58 0.26 -25.93
CA ALA A 282 12.26 -0.79 -26.68
C ALA A 282 11.45 -2.09 -26.78
N GLY A 283 10.49 -2.30 -25.91
CA GLY A 283 9.61 -3.47 -25.88
C GLY A 283 8.24 -3.06 -25.31
N ALA A 284 7.62 -2.07 -25.94
CA ALA A 284 6.37 -1.51 -25.45
C ALA A 284 5.27 -2.58 -25.37
N ALA A 285 4.57 -2.60 -24.24
CA ALA A 285 3.36 -3.40 -24.08
C ALA A 285 2.27 -2.91 -25.04
N SER A 286 1.47 -3.84 -25.53
CA SER A 286 0.38 -3.55 -26.49
C SER A 286 -0.83 -2.89 -25.82
N GLU A 287 -1.06 -3.16 -24.53
CA GLU A 287 -2.22 -2.72 -23.80
C GLU A 287 -1.82 -2.17 -22.41
N PRO A 288 -2.43 -1.05 -21.98
CA PRO A 288 -2.22 -0.54 -20.65
C PRO A 288 -2.83 -1.47 -19.60
N LEU A 289 -2.36 -1.37 -18.37
CA LEU A 289 -3.03 -1.97 -17.22
C LEU A 289 -4.43 -1.34 -17.06
N PRO A 290 -5.41 -2.07 -16.51
CA PRO A 290 -6.68 -1.48 -16.15
C PRO A 290 -6.40 -0.34 -15.17
N GLY A 291 -6.45 0.89 -15.67
CA GLY A 291 -6.24 2.09 -14.89
C GLY A 291 -7.49 2.47 -14.11
N TYR A 292 -7.36 3.45 -13.23
CA TYR A 292 -8.51 4.08 -12.61
C TYR A 292 -9.43 4.64 -13.70
N ARG A 293 -10.68 4.27 -13.66
CA ARG A 293 -11.70 5.11 -14.29
C ARG A 293 -11.72 6.41 -13.47
N GLU A 294 -11.28 7.52 -14.07
CA GLU A 294 -11.73 8.82 -13.57
C GLU A 294 -13.23 8.67 -13.35
N ILE A 295 -13.68 8.82 -12.12
CA ILE A 295 -15.10 9.05 -11.86
C ILE A 295 -15.34 10.40 -12.49
N GLY A 296 -15.66 10.37 -13.80
CA GLY A 296 -15.95 11.56 -14.56
C GLY A 296 -16.99 12.30 -13.75
N ARG A 297 -16.82 13.59 -13.53
CA ARG A 297 -17.86 14.47 -13.01
C ARG A 297 -19.10 14.08 -13.80
N ALA A 298 -20.00 13.36 -13.13
CA ALA A 298 -21.29 13.01 -13.71
C ALA A 298 -21.83 14.32 -14.23
N SER A 299 -21.86 14.46 -15.55
CA SER A 299 -22.39 15.66 -16.17
C SER A 299 -23.83 15.72 -15.71
N CYS A 300 -24.16 16.65 -14.83
CA CYS A 300 -25.52 17.06 -14.52
C CYS A 300 -26.21 17.64 -15.77
N ARG A 301 -26.10 16.95 -16.91
CA ARG A 301 -26.66 17.39 -18.19
C ARG A 301 -27.55 16.34 -18.86
N GLU A 302 -28.23 15.53 -18.06
CA GLU A 302 -29.35 14.78 -18.62
C GLU A 302 -30.44 14.61 -17.56
N ARG A 303 -31.17 15.69 -17.29
CA ARG A 303 -32.58 15.71 -16.91
C ARG A 303 -33.14 17.11 -17.14
N VAL A 304 -33.54 17.39 -18.34
CA VAL A 304 -34.69 18.28 -18.63
C VAL A 304 -35.64 17.50 -19.55
#